data_608c2a73a1ad188ee335f7bb3639ba5c
#
_entry.id   608c2a73a1ad188ee335f7bb3639ba5c
#
_cell.length_a   1.000
_cell.length_b   1.000
_cell.length_c   1.000
_cell.angle_alpha   90.00
_cell.angle_beta   90.00
_cell.angle_gamma   90.00
#
_symmetry.space_group_name_H-M   'P 1'
#
loop_
_entity.id
_entity.type
_entity.pdbx_description
1 polymer ?
#
loop_
_entity_poly.entity_id
_entity_poly.type
_entity_poly.pdbx_seq_one_letter_code
_entity_poly.pdbx_strand_id
1 'polypeptide(L)'
;MFAPPYKNTTMVFNLNPVDNYLHGSWEALGNGAPMLVALAQLCSERWVRGQSTAVDLSSLSGEAQAILFAAQGRGIVEIKAVNSAFDAAARLLAVYVELDDEHTIAFRDAKNPEVTVRFLDGFRELCDSGLVLHHIYRDFSLAPSALKLARTIEREQVQHLLDKATEFGLHD
;
A
#
# COMPACT_ATOMS: atom_id res chain seq x y z
N MET A 1 48.43 11.63 37.63
CA MET A 1 48.31 11.12 36.25
C MET A 1 46.84 11.20 35.89
N PHE A 2 46.40 12.26 35.17
CA PHE A 2 45.03 12.49 34.80
C PHE A 2 44.78 11.85 33.44
N ALA A 3 43.80 10.96 33.37
CA ALA A 3 43.32 10.40 32.10
C ALA A 3 42.58 11.49 31.30
N PRO A 4 42.79 11.60 29.98
CA PRO A 4 42.06 12.59 29.19
C PRO A 4 40.56 12.21 29.10
N PRO A 5 39.68 13.23 29.04
CA PRO A 5 38.25 12.96 28.91
C PRO A 5 37.98 12.34 27.54
N TYR A 6 37.25 11.25 27.56
CA TYR A 6 36.67 10.65 26.36
C TYR A 6 35.81 11.69 25.66
N LYS A 7 36.26 12.16 24.52
CA LYS A 7 35.40 12.92 23.60
C LYS A 7 34.36 11.97 23.03
N ASN A 8 33.14 12.06 23.54
CA ASN A 8 32.00 11.46 22.86
C ASN A 8 31.86 12.14 21.48
N THR A 9 32.45 11.53 20.48
CA THR A 9 32.19 11.90 19.10
C THR A 9 30.84 11.30 18.75
N THR A 10 29.77 12.07 18.94
CA THR A 10 28.47 11.74 18.37
C THR A 10 28.66 11.72 16.85
N MET A 11 28.70 10.54 16.27
CA MET A 11 28.63 10.42 14.82
C MET A 11 27.26 10.90 14.39
N VAL A 12 27.18 12.13 13.91
CA VAL A 12 26.00 12.63 13.21
C VAL A 12 26.04 12.00 11.82
N PHE A 13 25.25 10.95 11.64
CA PHE A 13 25.01 10.42 10.31
C PHE A 13 24.31 11.50 9.49
N ASN A 14 24.98 12.00 8.46
CA ASN A 14 24.38 12.92 7.52
C ASN A 14 23.47 12.12 6.57
N LEU A 15 22.17 12.08 6.89
CA LEU A 15 21.14 11.40 6.08
C LEU A 15 20.67 12.24 4.89
N ASN A 16 21.17 13.47 4.73
CA ASN A 16 20.77 14.36 3.64
C ASN A 16 20.77 13.72 2.23
N PRO A 17 21.75 12.87 1.85
CA PRO A 17 21.71 12.25 0.53
C PRO A 17 20.56 11.25 0.37
N VAL A 18 20.20 10.53 1.45
CA VAL A 18 19.10 9.58 1.46
C VAL A 18 17.77 10.33 1.43
N ASP A 19 17.64 11.37 2.26
CA ASP A 19 16.45 12.21 2.30
C ASP A 19 16.22 12.92 0.96
N ASN A 20 17.26 13.43 0.33
CA ASN A 20 17.17 14.05 -0.99
C ASN A 20 16.77 13.05 -2.08
N TYR A 21 17.30 11.83 -2.03
CA TYR A 21 16.93 10.78 -2.97
C TYR A 21 15.47 10.37 -2.80
N LEU A 22 15.03 10.14 -1.58
CA LEU A 22 13.64 9.80 -1.27
C LEU A 22 12.71 10.94 -1.67
N HIS A 23 13.06 12.18 -1.37
CA HIS A 23 12.26 13.35 -1.71
C HIS A 23 12.13 13.51 -3.22
N GLY A 24 13.22 13.44 -3.98
CA GLY A 24 13.18 13.50 -5.43
C GLY A 24 12.41 12.34 -6.06
N SER A 25 12.49 11.15 -5.47
CA SER A 25 11.73 9.98 -5.93
C SER A 25 10.23 10.15 -5.69
N TRP A 26 9.84 10.74 -4.55
CA TRP A 26 8.45 11.03 -4.23
C TRP A 26 7.88 12.17 -5.07
N GLU A 27 8.68 13.19 -5.41
CA GLU A 27 8.30 14.24 -6.35
C GLU A 27 8.02 13.68 -7.75
N ALA A 28 8.81 12.71 -8.20
CA ALA A 28 8.59 12.01 -9.47
C ALA A 28 7.27 11.23 -9.52
N LEU A 29 6.68 10.91 -8.37
CA LEU A 29 5.35 10.29 -8.26
C LEU A 29 4.19 11.28 -8.31
N GLY A 30 4.45 12.55 -8.56
CA GLY A 30 3.44 13.60 -8.66
C GLY A 30 3.19 14.32 -7.34
N ASN A 31 4.00 15.31 -7.06
CA ASN A 31 3.85 16.29 -5.98
C ASN A 31 3.49 15.70 -4.62
N GLY A 32 4.38 14.84 -4.10
CA GLY A 32 4.34 14.43 -2.72
C GLY A 32 2.98 13.88 -2.32
N ALA A 33 2.66 12.68 -2.71
CA ALA A 33 1.50 12.01 -2.16
C ALA A 33 1.76 11.69 -0.67
N PRO A 34 1.47 12.61 0.28
CA PRO A 34 1.78 12.40 1.70
C PRO A 34 1.13 11.14 2.24
N MET A 35 -0.02 10.77 1.67
CA MET A 35 -0.71 9.53 1.99
C MET A 35 0.12 8.31 1.58
N LEU A 36 0.75 8.34 0.41
CA LEU A 36 1.59 7.24 -0.06
C LEU A 36 2.82 7.06 0.83
N VAL A 37 3.45 8.17 1.25
CA VAL A 37 4.55 8.14 2.22
C VAL A 37 4.08 7.57 3.57
N ALA A 38 2.93 7.99 4.06
CA ALA A 38 2.37 7.49 5.32
C ALA A 38 2.08 5.98 5.26
N LEU A 39 1.52 5.48 4.16
CA LEU A 39 1.30 4.05 3.94
C LEU A 39 2.61 3.26 3.92
N ALA A 40 3.63 3.77 3.22
CA ALA A 40 4.95 3.17 3.16
C ALA A 40 5.63 3.11 4.54
N GLN A 41 5.53 4.18 5.32
CA GLN A 41 6.04 4.23 6.69
C GLN A 41 5.32 3.22 7.59
N LEU A 42 4.00 3.15 7.50
CA LEU A 42 3.19 2.22 8.29
C LEU A 42 3.59 0.76 8.02
N CYS A 43 3.76 0.39 6.74
CA CYS A 43 4.26 -0.94 6.35
C CYS A 43 5.65 -1.21 6.92
N SER A 44 6.58 -0.25 6.78
CA SER A 44 7.96 -0.39 7.22
C SER A 44 8.06 -0.52 8.74
N GLU A 45 7.31 0.25 9.49
CA GLU A 45 7.27 0.16 10.95
C GLU A 45 6.76 -1.20 11.41
N ARG A 46 5.71 -1.69 10.81
CA ARG A 46 5.16 -3.02 11.12
C ARG A 46 6.11 -4.14 10.77
N TRP A 47 6.77 -4.04 9.63
CA TRP A 47 7.76 -5.02 9.20
C TRP A 47 8.94 -5.10 10.17
N VAL A 48 9.50 -3.95 10.57
CA VAL A 48 10.66 -3.89 11.48
C VAL A 48 10.33 -4.38 12.88
N ARG A 49 9.13 -4.07 13.38
CA ARG A 49 8.68 -4.54 14.70
C ARG A 49 8.40 -6.04 14.75
N GLY A 50 8.25 -6.67 13.58
CA GLY A 50 7.81 -8.05 13.48
C GLY A 50 6.32 -8.20 13.80
N GLN A 51 5.73 -9.29 13.32
CA GLN A 51 4.35 -9.64 13.63
C GLN A 51 4.31 -10.59 14.81
N SER A 52 3.83 -10.13 15.94
CA SER A 52 3.68 -10.96 17.15
C SER A 52 2.34 -11.71 17.20
N THR A 53 1.35 -11.32 16.43
CA THR A 53 -0.01 -11.89 16.47
C THR A 53 -0.51 -12.23 15.07
N ALA A 54 -1.09 -13.42 14.93
CA ALA A 54 -1.82 -13.79 13.73
C ALA A 54 -3.03 -12.84 13.56
N VAL A 55 -3.17 -12.26 12.38
CA VAL A 55 -4.31 -11.40 12.03
C VAL A 55 -5.52 -12.31 11.77
N ASP A 56 -6.62 -12.01 12.45
CA ASP A 56 -7.89 -12.67 12.20
C ASP A 56 -8.61 -11.97 11.03
N LEU A 57 -9.07 -12.75 10.07
CA LEU A 57 -9.83 -12.24 8.92
C LEU A 57 -11.07 -11.45 9.36
N SER A 58 -11.73 -11.86 10.42
CA SER A 58 -12.93 -11.19 10.93
C SER A 58 -12.65 -9.79 11.50
N SER A 59 -11.40 -9.48 11.81
CA SER A 59 -10.98 -8.15 12.26
C SER A 59 -10.78 -7.14 11.13
N LEU A 60 -10.75 -7.61 9.88
CA LEU A 60 -10.54 -6.78 8.70
C LEU A 60 -11.87 -6.33 8.09
N SER A 61 -11.91 -5.10 7.57
CA SER A 61 -13.04 -4.61 6.80
C SER A 61 -13.30 -5.45 5.54
N GLY A 62 -14.51 -5.37 5.01
CA GLY A 62 -14.85 -6.04 3.75
C GLY A 62 -13.97 -5.58 2.59
N GLU A 63 -13.66 -4.28 2.53
CA GLU A 63 -12.78 -3.68 1.53
C GLU A 63 -11.36 -4.24 1.62
N ALA A 64 -10.80 -4.39 2.83
CA ALA A 64 -9.50 -5.03 3.05
C ALA A 64 -9.52 -6.50 2.59
N GLN A 65 -10.57 -7.25 2.92
CA GLN A 65 -10.76 -8.63 2.49
C GLN A 65 -10.86 -8.75 0.97
N ALA A 66 -11.58 -7.84 0.30
CA ALA A 66 -11.72 -7.83 -1.15
C ALA A 66 -10.37 -7.56 -1.86
N ILE A 67 -9.55 -6.66 -1.32
CA ILE A 67 -8.19 -6.40 -1.83
C ILE A 67 -7.32 -7.66 -1.65
N LEU A 68 -7.34 -8.28 -0.49
CA LEU A 68 -6.60 -9.53 -0.24
C LEU A 68 -7.01 -10.62 -1.21
N PHE A 69 -8.31 -10.83 -1.39
CA PHE A 69 -8.84 -11.84 -2.31
C PHE A 69 -8.38 -11.57 -3.74
N ALA A 70 -8.48 -10.33 -4.22
CA ALA A 70 -8.04 -9.98 -5.57
C ALA A 70 -6.53 -10.20 -5.76
N ALA A 71 -5.73 -9.88 -4.76
CA ALA A 71 -4.27 -9.98 -4.81
C ALA A 71 -3.72 -11.39 -4.53
N GLN A 72 -4.56 -12.38 -4.21
CA GLN A 72 -4.11 -13.73 -3.80
C GLN A 72 -3.27 -14.48 -4.84
N GLY A 73 -3.43 -14.16 -6.11
CA GLY A 73 -2.70 -14.81 -7.21
C GLY A 73 -1.25 -14.36 -7.31
N ARG A 74 -1.01 -13.07 -7.42
CA ARG A 74 0.32 -12.47 -7.62
C ARG A 74 0.85 -11.74 -6.39
N GLY A 75 -0.02 -11.28 -5.55
CA GLY A 75 0.33 -10.53 -4.35
C GLY A 75 0.85 -9.11 -4.63
N ILE A 76 0.65 -8.57 -5.81
CA ILE A 76 1.15 -7.25 -6.23
C ILE A 76 0.02 -6.23 -6.14
N VAL A 77 0.31 -5.12 -5.47
CA VAL A 77 -0.61 -3.99 -5.27
C VAL A 77 0.12 -2.70 -5.59
N GLU A 78 -0.54 -1.81 -6.30
CA GLU A 78 -0.03 -0.48 -6.63
C GLU A 78 -1.01 0.58 -6.14
N ILE A 79 -0.48 1.68 -5.60
CA ILE A 79 -1.29 2.83 -5.19
C ILE A 79 -1.00 3.98 -6.13
N LYS A 80 -1.99 4.42 -6.89
CA LYS A 80 -1.84 5.52 -7.84
C LYS A 80 -3.14 6.29 -8.07
N ALA A 81 -3.00 7.47 -8.65
CA ALA A 81 -4.09 8.27 -9.19
C ALA A 81 -3.93 8.42 -10.70
N VAL A 82 -5.00 8.71 -11.39
CA VAL A 82 -4.93 9.07 -12.83
C VAL A 82 -4.50 10.52 -12.94
N ASN A 83 -3.27 10.76 -13.39
CA ASN A 83 -2.63 12.07 -13.39
C ASN A 83 -3.19 13.04 -14.47
N SER A 84 -3.85 12.53 -15.50
CA SER A 84 -4.33 13.33 -16.64
C SER A 84 -5.77 13.83 -16.50
N ALA A 85 -6.45 13.50 -15.41
CA ALA A 85 -7.86 13.81 -15.27
C ALA A 85 -8.09 15.22 -14.70
N PHE A 86 -8.94 15.99 -15.36
CA PHE A 86 -9.47 17.26 -14.83
C PHE A 86 -10.52 17.03 -13.74
N ASP A 87 -11.14 15.84 -13.72
CA ASP A 87 -12.10 15.44 -12.69
C ASP A 87 -11.40 15.19 -11.35
N ALA A 88 -11.88 15.86 -10.31
CA ALA A 88 -11.34 15.71 -8.95
C ALA A 88 -11.42 14.26 -8.44
N ALA A 89 -12.50 13.54 -8.75
CA ALA A 89 -12.67 12.15 -8.35
C ALA A 89 -11.63 11.20 -8.98
N ALA A 90 -11.19 11.51 -10.20
CA ALA A 90 -10.17 10.73 -10.88
C ALA A 90 -8.75 10.98 -10.35
N ARG A 91 -8.55 12.05 -9.57
CA ARG A 91 -7.26 12.37 -8.92
C ARG A 91 -7.09 11.74 -7.55
N LEU A 92 -8.09 11.06 -7.04
CA LEU A 92 -7.97 10.31 -5.79
C LEU A 92 -7.00 9.15 -5.96
N LEU A 93 -6.22 8.90 -4.92
CA LEU A 93 -5.44 7.67 -4.84
C LEU A 93 -6.36 6.47 -4.78
N ALA A 94 -6.07 5.47 -5.57
CA ALA A 94 -6.82 4.22 -5.61
C ALA A 94 -5.89 3.01 -5.51
N VAL A 95 -6.47 1.90 -5.08
CA VAL A 95 -5.79 0.61 -4.98
C VAL A 95 -5.93 -0.12 -6.31
N TYR A 96 -4.80 -0.49 -6.89
CA TYR A 96 -4.72 -1.30 -8.10
C TYR A 96 -4.11 -2.65 -7.74
N VAL A 97 -4.71 -3.72 -8.23
CA VAL A 97 -4.25 -5.09 -7.98
C VAL A 97 -3.96 -5.76 -9.32
N GLU A 98 -2.74 -6.26 -9.46
CA GLU A 98 -2.32 -7.02 -10.63
C GLU A 98 -2.84 -8.46 -10.53
N LEU A 99 -3.69 -8.86 -11.47
CA LEU A 99 -4.26 -10.21 -11.52
C LEU A 99 -3.33 -11.18 -12.27
N ASP A 100 -2.84 -10.74 -13.41
CA ASP A 100 -1.90 -11.46 -14.28
C ASP A 100 -1.04 -10.45 -15.09
N ASP A 101 -0.31 -10.94 -16.09
CA ASP A 101 0.58 -10.08 -16.90
C ASP A 101 -0.19 -9.07 -17.77
N GLU A 102 -1.47 -9.29 -18.02
CA GLU A 102 -2.27 -8.47 -18.93
C GLU A 102 -3.41 -7.73 -18.24
N HIS A 103 -3.80 -8.16 -17.03
CA HIS A 103 -4.97 -7.65 -16.34
C HIS A 103 -4.66 -7.07 -14.97
N THR A 104 -5.18 -5.87 -14.76
CA THR A 104 -5.14 -5.15 -13.49
C THR A 104 -6.56 -4.69 -13.15
N ILE A 105 -6.96 -4.81 -11.91
CA ILE A 105 -8.20 -4.20 -11.43
C ILE A 105 -7.90 -2.99 -10.56
N ALA A 106 -8.74 -1.96 -10.67
CA ALA A 106 -8.70 -0.79 -9.82
C ALA A 106 -9.95 -0.73 -8.95
N PHE A 107 -9.75 -0.58 -7.67
CA PHE A 107 -10.80 -0.32 -6.69
C PHE A 107 -11.10 1.18 -6.65
N ARG A 108 -11.78 1.66 -7.67
CA ARG A 108 -12.15 3.07 -7.82
C ARG A 108 -13.49 3.22 -8.51
N ASP A 109 -14.20 4.26 -8.15
CA ASP A 109 -15.44 4.67 -8.80
C ASP A 109 -15.43 6.19 -9.04
N ALA A 110 -15.42 6.61 -10.32
CA ALA A 110 -15.42 8.03 -10.70
C ALA A 110 -16.75 8.72 -10.35
N LYS A 111 -17.85 7.97 -10.29
CA LYS A 111 -19.19 8.49 -9.96
C LYS A 111 -19.45 8.53 -8.46
N ASN A 112 -18.78 7.66 -7.71
CA ASN A 112 -18.91 7.59 -6.27
C ASN A 112 -17.53 7.56 -5.60
N PRO A 113 -16.92 8.74 -5.35
CA PRO A 113 -15.59 8.86 -4.75
C PRO A 113 -15.47 8.18 -3.37
N GLU A 114 -16.56 8.04 -2.64
CA GLU A 114 -16.59 7.36 -1.34
C GLU A 114 -16.10 5.90 -1.47
N VAL A 115 -16.46 5.20 -2.55
CA VAL A 115 -16.00 3.83 -2.82
C VAL A 115 -14.48 3.78 -2.92
N THR A 116 -13.88 4.70 -3.68
CA THR A 116 -12.42 4.80 -3.82
C THR A 116 -11.74 5.01 -2.46
N VAL A 117 -12.26 5.93 -1.65
CA VAL A 117 -11.70 6.25 -0.33
C VAL A 117 -11.84 5.07 0.64
N ARG A 118 -12.95 4.35 0.62
CA ARG A 118 -13.15 3.15 1.47
C ARG A 118 -12.15 2.04 1.15
N PHE A 119 -11.88 1.79 -0.12
CA PHE A 119 -10.86 0.82 -0.49
C PHE A 119 -9.45 1.27 -0.12
N LEU A 120 -9.14 2.56 -0.24
CA LEU A 120 -7.86 3.09 0.24
C LEU A 120 -7.72 2.92 1.76
N ASP A 121 -8.79 3.13 2.52
CA ASP A 121 -8.78 2.89 3.97
C ASP A 121 -8.64 1.39 4.29
N GLY A 122 -9.30 0.52 3.55
CA GLY A 122 -9.09 -0.94 3.66
C GLY A 122 -7.63 -1.34 3.39
N PHE A 123 -6.98 -0.70 2.41
CA PHE A 123 -5.56 -0.93 2.16
C PHE A 123 -4.68 -0.41 3.31
N ARG A 124 -4.98 0.77 3.87
CA ARG A 124 -4.31 1.28 5.07
C ARG A 124 -4.41 0.29 6.23
N GLU A 125 -5.57 -0.32 6.41
CA GLU A 125 -5.82 -1.35 7.43
C GLU A 125 -4.89 -2.56 7.23
N LEU A 126 -4.71 -3.02 5.98
CA LEU A 126 -3.75 -4.08 5.65
C LEU A 126 -2.31 -3.68 5.97
N CYS A 127 -1.94 -2.43 5.69
CA CYS A 127 -0.62 -1.90 6.06
C CYS A 127 -0.44 -1.88 7.58
N ASP A 128 -1.43 -1.39 8.33
CA ASP A 128 -1.39 -1.34 9.80
C ASP A 128 -1.36 -2.72 10.44
N SER A 129 -1.99 -3.69 9.82
CA SER A 129 -1.97 -5.09 10.26
C SER A 129 -0.67 -5.83 9.91
N GLY A 130 0.25 -5.20 9.15
CA GLY A 130 1.49 -5.81 8.69
C GLY A 130 1.30 -6.90 7.63
N LEU A 131 0.18 -6.87 6.93
CA LEU A 131 -0.15 -7.82 5.86
C LEU A 131 0.42 -7.37 4.51
N VAL A 132 1.00 -6.17 4.43
CA VAL A 132 1.54 -5.57 3.22
C VAL A 132 2.97 -5.11 3.45
N LEU A 133 3.81 -5.30 2.44
CA LEU A 133 5.18 -4.80 2.35
C LEU A 133 5.23 -3.67 1.34
N HIS A 134 5.91 -2.58 1.70
CA HIS A 134 6.28 -1.55 0.74
C HIS A 134 7.65 -1.86 0.13
N HIS A 135 7.75 -1.75 -1.18
CA HIS A 135 9.02 -1.99 -1.90
C HIS A 135 9.66 -0.70 -2.34
N ILE A 136 9.12 -0.10 -3.41
CA ILE A 136 9.66 1.13 -3.96
C ILE A 136 8.53 1.97 -4.54
N TYR A 137 8.57 3.27 -4.35
CA TYR A 137 7.57 4.21 -4.84
C TYR A 137 6.15 3.83 -4.43
N ARG A 138 5.32 3.46 -5.38
CA ARG A 138 3.91 3.10 -5.25
C ARG A 138 3.66 1.59 -5.21
N ASP A 139 4.74 0.81 -5.22
CA ASP A 139 4.69 -0.64 -5.35
C ASP A 139 4.68 -1.32 -3.98
N PHE A 140 3.69 -2.14 -3.78
CA PHE A 140 3.47 -2.93 -2.57
C PHE A 140 3.27 -4.39 -2.93
N SER A 141 3.47 -5.26 -1.97
CA SER A 141 3.07 -6.67 -2.10
C SER A 141 2.45 -7.20 -0.83
N LEU A 142 1.69 -8.27 -0.96
CA LEU A 142 1.23 -9.01 0.20
C LEU A 142 2.40 -9.70 0.90
N ALA A 143 2.38 -9.66 2.23
CA ALA A 143 3.27 -10.46 3.06
C ALA A 143 2.94 -11.96 2.94
N PRO A 144 3.88 -12.88 3.22
CA PRO A 144 3.59 -14.32 3.16
C PRO A 144 2.40 -14.77 4.02
N SER A 145 2.20 -14.15 5.18
CA SER A 145 1.04 -14.38 6.04
C SER A 145 -0.26 -13.92 5.38
N ALA A 146 -0.23 -12.80 4.69
CA ALA A 146 -1.37 -12.26 3.96
C ALA A 146 -1.78 -13.14 2.78
N LEU A 147 -0.83 -13.70 2.04
CA LEU A 147 -1.12 -14.66 0.96
C LEU A 147 -1.82 -15.92 1.48
N LYS A 148 -1.44 -16.41 2.66
CA LYS A 148 -2.11 -17.53 3.30
C LYS A 148 -3.53 -17.16 3.70
N LEU A 149 -3.70 -15.99 4.32
CA LEU A 149 -5.00 -15.47 4.75
C LEU A 149 -5.93 -15.22 3.55
N ALA A 150 -5.42 -14.64 2.47
CA ALA A 150 -6.18 -14.34 1.27
C ALA A 150 -6.82 -15.59 0.65
N ARG A 151 -6.14 -16.73 0.71
CA ARG A 151 -6.64 -18.02 0.19
C ARG A 151 -7.77 -18.62 1.01
N THR A 152 -8.02 -18.13 2.21
CA THR A 152 -9.14 -18.56 3.05
C THR A 152 -10.41 -17.76 2.82
N ILE A 153 -10.33 -16.67 2.04
CA ILE A 153 -11.48 -15.83 1.73
C ILE A 153 -12.29 -16.49 0.62
N GLU A 154 -13.58 -16.69 0.89
CA GLU A 154 -14.51 -17.19 -0.12
C GLU A 154 -14.99 -16.04 -1.02
N ARG A 155 -15.06 -16.30 -2.32
CA ARG A 155 -15.44 -15.29 -3.31
C ARG A 155 -16.79 -14.64 -3.02
N GLU A 156 -17.75 -15.45 -2.57
CA GLU A 156 -19.11 -15.02 -2.25
C GLU A 156 -19.16 -13.93 -1.18
N GLN A 157 -18.22 -13.98 -0.24
CA GLN A 157 -18.13 -12.98 0.84
C GLN A 157 -17.77 -11.59 0.34
N VAL A 158 -16.96 -11.51 -0.71
CA VAL A 158 -16.40 -10.26 -1.23
C VAL A 158 -16.92 -9.87 -2.62
N GLN A 159 -17.75 -10.72 -3.26
CA GLN A 159 -18.21 -10.51 -4.64
C GLN A 159 -18.85 -9.13 -4.83
N HIS A 160 -19.74 -8.72 -3.94
CA HIS A 160 -20.42 -7.42 -3.99
C HIS A 160 -19.45 -6.21 -3.91
N LEU A 161 -18.25 -6.41 -3.38
CA LEU A 161 -17.18 -5.41 -3.35
C LEU A 161 -16.28 -5.50 -4.59
N LEU A 162 -16.02 -6.71 -5.08
CA LEU A 162 -15.29 -6.91 -6.34
C LEU A 162 -16.06 -6.31 -7.53
N ASP A 163 -17.39 -6.37 -7.51
CA ASP A 163 -18.24 -5.79 -8.54
C ASP A 163 -18.13 -4.25 -8.63
N LYS A 164 -17.53 -3.61 -7.62
CA LYS A 164 -17.21 -2.17 -7.63
C LYS A 164 -15.84 -1.86 -8.22
N ALA A 165 -15.02 -2.88 -8.48
CA ALA A 165 -13.72 -2.69 -9.13
C ALA A 165 -13.88 -2.61 -10.64
N THR A 166 -12.98 -1.85 -11.28
CA THR A 166 -12.89 -1.77 -12.73
C THR A 166 -11.69 -2.55 -13.21
N GLU A 167 -11.88 -3.45 -14.17
CA GLU A 167 -10.80 -4.21 -14.80
C GLU A 167 -10.19 -3.41 -15.96
N PHE A 168 -8.87 -3.44 -16.04
CA PHE A 168 -8.09 -2.83 -17.11
C PHE A 168 -7.19 -3.89 -17.75
N GLY A 169 -7.14 -3.91 -19.09
CA GLY A 169 -6.14 -4.64 -19.85
C GLY A 169 -4.93 -3.76 -20.22
N LEU A 170 -3.86 -4.36 -20.72
CA LEU A 170 -2.67 -3.63 -21.19
C LEU A 170 -2.94 -2.79 -22.46
N HIS A 171 -4.07 -2.96 -23.09
CA HIS A 171 -4.43 -2.34 -24.37
C HIS A 171 -5.61 -1.36 -24.26
N ASP A 172 -6.04 -0.99 -23.07
CA ASP A 172 -7.10 -0.01 -22.81
C ASP A 172 -6.55 1.40 -22.58
#